data_afe5bc9ce18ea847820484870dac5d0a
#
_entry.id   afe5bc9ce18ea847820484870dac5d0a
#
_cell.length_a   1.000
_cell.length_b   1.000
_cell.length_c   1.000
_cell.angle_alpha   90.00
_cell.angle_beta   90.00
_cell.angle_gamma   90.00
#
_symmetry.space_group_name_H-M   'P 1'
#
loop_
_entity.id
_entity.type
_entity.pdbx_description
1 polymer ?
#
loop_
_entity_poly.entity_id
_entity_poly.type
_entity_poly.pdbx_seq_one_letter_code
_entity_poly.pdbx_strand_id
1 'polypeptide(L)'
;MKLKPNLIKKPRVEILPLIDVVFLLLVVFIYSMFSMTMHKGLAIKLPVSSTVSPEKALIISISITKDNFIYLEKQQIDLNELVSTLKKRIKNAPKNNNENIGVLLFAHKNIAFQNLFKVLDKIKTAGISKISLQAKSDQ
;
A
#
# COMPACT_ATOMS: atom_id res chain seq x y z
N MET A 1 26.11 20.25 76.79
CA MET A 1 25.56 19.46 75.72
C MET A 1 24.95 20.40 74.67
N LYS A 2 25.59 20.57 73.48
CA LYS A 2 25.04 21.45 72.44
C LYS A 2 24.25 20.57 71.49
N LEU A 3 22.92 20.67 71.52
CA LEU A 3 22.03 20.03 70.51
C LEU A 3 22.21 20.76 69.22
N LYS A 4 22.70 20.02 68.18
CA LYS A 4 22.73 20.52 66.79
C LYS A 4 21.30 20.52 66.26
N PRO A 5 20.80 21.63 65.67
CA PRO A 5 19.50 21.64 65.04
C PRO A 5 19.52 20.74 63.80
N ASN A 6 18.62 19.78 63.81
CA ASN A 6 18.41 18.91 62.66
C ASN A 6 17.71 19.71 61.52
N LEU A 7 18.48 20.17 60.56
CA LEU A 7 17.95 20.89 59.40
C LEU A 7 17.13 19.92 58.55
N ILE A 8 15.82 19.97 58.71
CA ILE A 8 14.88 19.27 57.83
C ILE A 8 15.05 19.84 56.42
N LYS A 9 15.73 19.08 55.57
CA LYS A 9 15.83 19.42 54.14
C LYS A 9 14.42 19.39 53.55
N LYS A 10 13.93 20.54 53.08
CA LYS A 10 12.66 20.62 52.35
C LYS A 10 12.76 19.72 51.12
N PRO A 11 11.76 18.85 50.84
CA PRO A 11 11.74 18.06 49.64
C PRO A 11 11.72 18.99 48.41
N ARG A 12 12.77 18.93 47.60
CA ARG A 12 12.81 19.62 46.31
C ARG A 12 12.22 18.67 45.28
N VAL A 13 11.15 19.08 44.66
CA VAL A 13 10.62 18.37 43.49
C VAL A 13 11.56 18.66 42.33
N GLU A 14 12.35 17.67 41.95
CA GLU A 14 13.21 17.78 40.79
C GLU A 14 12.35 17.50 39.50
N ILE A 15 12.13 18.54 38.73
CA ILE A 15 11.32 18.49 37.51
C ILE A 15 12.11 17.85 36.34
N LEU A 16 13.43 17.86 36.42
CA LEU A 16 14.34 17.37 35.40
C LEU A 16 14.08 15.89 35.02
N PRO A 17 13.96 14.95 36.00
CA PRO A 17 13.65 13.55 35.67
C PRO A 17 12.27 13.36 35.02
N LEU A 18 11.31 14.23 35.39
CA LEU A 18 9.96 14.17 34.80
C LEU A 18 9.98 14.54 33.31
N ILE A 19 10.74 15.58 32.96
CA ILE A 19 10.90 16.02 31.56
C ILE A 19 11.58 14.94 30.73
N ASP A 20 12.58 14.25 31.26
CA ASP A 20 13.29 13.19 30.60
C ASP A 20 12.36 12.02 30.25
N VAL A 21 11.54 11.56 31.18
CA VAL A 21 10.55 10.51 30.97
C VAL A 21 9.55 10.91 29.88
N VAL A 22 9.03 12.13 29.91
CA VAL A 22 8.08 12.62 28.90
C VAL A 22 8.74 12.71 27.54
N PHE A 23 9.99 13.14 27.47
CA PHE A 23 10.76 13.21 26.23
C PHE A 23 10.99 11.81 25.63
N LEU A 24 11.40 10.83 26.45
CA LEU A 24 11.57 9.45 26.01
C LEU A 24 10.26 8.83 25.47
N LEU A 25 9.14 9.08 26.16
CA LEU A 25 7.82 8.63 25.68
C LEU A 25 7.47 9.27 24.34
N LEU A 26 7.76 10.56 24.16
CA LEU A 26 7.51 11.27 22.92
C LEU A 26 8.35 10.70 21.78
N VAL A 27 9.65 10.44 22.00
CA VAL A 27 10.55 9.83 21.01
C VAL A 27 10.07 8.44 20.61
N VAL A 28 9.69 7.59 21.58
CA VAL A 28 9.14 6.25 21.32
C VAL A 28 7.84 6.33 20.51
N PHE A 29 6.99 7.30 20.83
CA PHE A 29 5.72 7.50 20.12
C PHE A 29 5.95 7.91 18.66
N ILE A 30 6.84 8.88 18.43
CA ILE A 30 7.22 9.30 17.07
C ILE A 30 7.86 8.14 16.31
N TYR A 31 8.76 7.38 16.92
CA TYR A 31 9.38 6.22 16.31
C TYR A 31 8.36 5.16 15.92
N SER A 32 7.38 4.87 16.78
CA SER A 32 6.29 3.93 16.50
C SER A 32 5.44 4.42 15.33
N MET A 33 5.15 5.71 15.25
CA MET A 33 4.41 6.30 14.14
C MET A 33 5.16 6.16 12.82
N PHE A 34 6.47 6.41 12.80
CA PHE A 34 7.31 6.20 11.61
C PHE A 34 7.41 4.72 11.23
N SER A 35 7.52 3.82 12.20
CA SER A 35 7.58 2.38 11.95
C SER A 35 6.32 1.83 11.27
N MET A 36 5.15 2.37 11.60
CA MET A 36 3.89 2.01 10.95
C MET A 36 3.79 2.50 9.50
N THR A 37 4.51 3.57 9.14
CA THR A 37 4.43 4.18 7.80
C THR A 37 5.37 3.49 6.80
N MET A 38 6.26 2.64 7.24
CA MET A 38 7.12 1.85 6.36
C MET A 38 6.34 0.70 5.71
N HIS A 39 5.44 1.04 4.82
CA HIS A 39 5.08 0.12 3.76
C HIS A 39 6.35 -0.10 2.95
N LYS A 40 6.98 -1.25 3.15
CA LYS A 40 8.06 -1.72 2.29
C LYS A 40 7.46 -2.06 0.92
N GLY A 41 7.09 -1.02 0.17
CA GLY A 41 7.01 -1.15 -1.26
C GLY A 41 8.40 -1.52 -1.73
N LEU A 42 8.57 -2.66 -2.37
CA LEU A 42 9.79 -2.96 -3.09
C LEU A 42 10.05 -1.75 -3.99
N ALA A 43 11.13 -1.02 -3.74
CA ALA A 43 11.58 0.04 -4.62
C ALA A 43 12.07 -0.62 -5.91
N ILE A 44 11.14 -0.90 -6.81
CA ILE A 44 11.50 -1.25 -8.19
C ILE A 44 12.02 0.05 -8.77
N LYS A 45 13.33 0.10 -9.01
CA LYS A 45 13.93 1.13 -9.85
C LYS A 45 13.29 1.01 -11.23
N LEU A 46 12.26 1.81 -11.47
CA LEU A 46 11.74 2.00 -12.81
C LEU A 46 12.89 2.61 -13.64
N PRO A 47 13.25 2.02 -14.79
CA PRO A 47 14.17 2.68 -15.68
C PRO A 47 13.55 4.02 -16.05
N VAL A 48 14.26 5.11 -15.73
CA VAL A 48 13.90 6.46 -16.11
C VAL A 48 14.15 6.56 -17.63
N SER A 49 13.15 6.23 -18.43
CA SER A 49 13.18 6.64 -19.82
C SER A 49 12.73 8.10 -19.88
N SER A 50 13.68 8.96 -20.14
CA SER A 50 13.58 10.43 -20.15
C SER A 50 12.75 11.00 -21.31
N THR A 51 11.83 10.24 -21.92
CA THR A 51 11.08 10.67 -23.11
C THR A 51 9.58 10.41 -23.02
N VAL A 52 9.02 10.21 -21.85
CA VAL A 52 7.55 10.08 -21.74
C VAL A 52 7.03 11.25 -20.93
N SER A 53 6.39 12.21 -21.63
CA SER A 53 5.38 13.07 -21.02
C SER A 53 4.48 12.24 -20.11
N PRO A 54 4.03 12.75 -18.96
CA PRO A 54 3.07 12.04 -18.12
C PRO A 54 1.70 12.06 -18.82
N GLU A 55 1.56 11.31 -19.89
CA GLU A 55 0.24 10.94 -20.39
C GLU A 55 -0.43 10.17 -19.27
N LYS A 56 -1.58 10.65 -18.84
CA LYS A 56 -2.40 10.03 -17.81
C LYS A 56 -2.80 8.64 -18.28
N ALA A 57 -1.96 7.63 -18.01
CA ALA A 57 -2.30 6.25 -18.27
C ALA A 57 -3.53 5.88 -17.43
N LEU A 58 -4.54 5.32 -18.07
CA LEU A 58 -5.67 4.77 -17.34
C LEU A 58 -5.21 3.50 -16.65
N ILE A 59 -5.12 3.53 -15.34
CA ILE A 59 -4.71 2.37 -14.53
C ILE A 59 -5.95 1.74 -13.92
N ILE A 60 -6.22 0.49 -14.28
CA ILE A 60 -7.31 -0.30 -13.74
C ILE A 60 -6.74 -1.26 -12.69
N SER A 61 -7.25 -1.24 -11.48
CA SER A 61 -6.82 -2.16 -10.44
C SER A 61 -7.72 -3.38 -10.35
N ILE A 62 -7.12 -4.58 -10.39
CA ILE A 62 -7.79 -5.85 -10.20
C ILE A 62 -7.17 -6.53 -8.98
N SER A 63 -8.01 -7.00 -8.06
CA SER A 63 -7.55 -7.71 -6.87
C SER A 63 -8.15 -9.11 -6.81
N ILE A 64 -7.32 -10.10 -6.48
CA ILE A 64 -7.76 -11.48 -6.27
C ILE A 64 -7.51 -11.85 -4.81
N THR A 65 -8.58 -12.20 -4.11
CA THR A 65 -8.51 -12.61 -2.70
C THR A 65 -8.09 -14.07 -2.58
N LYS A 66 -7.78 -14.47 -1.36
CA LYS A 66 -7.42 -15.87 -1.03
C LYS A 66 -8.55 -16.86 -1.37
N ASP A 67 -9.80 -16.41 -1.32
CA ASP A 67 -11.00 -17.21 -1.62
C ASP A 67 -11.36 -17.21 -3.11
N ASN A 68 -10.43 -16.75 -3.97
CA ASN A 68 -10.57 -16.62 -5.42
C ASN A 68 -11.64 -15.63 -5.91
N PHE A 69 -12.11 -14.73 -5.05
CA PHE A 69 -12.97 -13.63 -5.50
C PHE A 69 -12.14 -12.58 -6.24
N ILE A 70 -12.69 -12.12 -7.35
CA ILE A 70 -12.07 -11.11 -8.21
C ILE A 70 -12.78 -9.79 -7.98
N TYR A 71 -12.02 -8.75 -7.68
CA TYR A 71 -12.52 -7.39 -7.52
C TYR A 71 -11.90 -6.49 -8.59
N LEU A 72 -12.74 -5.81 -9.33
CA LEU A 72 -12.35 -4.71 -10.21
C LEU A 72 -12.54 -3.40 -9.45
N GLU A 73 -11.45 -2.74 -9.09
CA GLU A 73 -11.45 -1.59 -8.18
C GLU A 73 -12.07 -1.95 -6.83
N LYS A 74 -13.36 -1.72 -6.64
CA LYS A 74 -14.12 -2.03 -5.41
C LYS A 74 -15.32 -2.96 -5.65
N GLN A 75 -15.57 -3.34 -6.89
CA GLN A 75 -16.72 -4.14 -7.28
C GLN A 75 -16.30 -5.60 -7.49
N GLN A 76 -16.98 -6.52 -6.81
CA GLN A 76 -16.79 -7.94 -7.05
C GLN A 76 -17.36 -8.33 -8.41
N ILE A 77 -16.60 -9.11 -9.18
CA ILE A 77 -16.98 -9.53 -10.54
C ILE A 77 -16.68 -11.01 -10.70
N ASP A 78 -17.50 -11.70 -11.51
CA ASP A 78 -17.21 -13.06 -11.93
C ASP A 78 -16.12 -13.07 -13.03
N LEU A 79 -15.34 -14.15 -13.06
CA LEU A 79 -14.30 -14.37 -14.07
C LEU A 79 -14.85 -14.29 -15.51
N ASN A 80 -16.10 -14.74 -15.72
CA ASN A 80 -16.74 -14.72 -17.04
C ASN A 80 -17.12 -13.30 -17.48
N GLU A 81 -17.46 -12.44 -16.53
CA GLU A 81 -17.84 -11.06 -16.80
C GLU A 81 -16.66 -10.10 -16.89
N LEU A 82 -15.46 -10.55 -16.44
CA LEU A 82 -14.26 -9.73 -16.39
C LEU A 82 -13.92 -9.13 -17.76
N VAL A 83 -13.93 -9.96 -18.81
CA VAL A 83 -13.59 -9.53 -20.18
C VAL A 83 -14.57 -8.48 -20.71
N SER A 84 -15.87 -8.72 -20.54
CA SER A 84 -16.90 -7.79 -21.02
C SER A 84 -16.85 -6.46 -20.29
N THR A 85 -16.62 -6.50 -18.98
CA THR A 85 -16.53 -5.31 -18.13
C THR A 85 -15.26 -4.51 -18.45
N LEU A 86 -14.11 -5.18 -18.64
CA LEU A 86 -12.87 -4.53 -19.07
C LEU A 86 -13.02 -3.87 -20.44
N LYS A 87 -13.59 -4.56 -21.42
CA LYS A 87 -13.86 -3.99 -22.73
C LYS A 87 -14.77 -2.75 -22.68
N LYS A 88 -15.81 -2.77 -21.85
CA LYS A 88 -16.66 -1.60 -21.63
C LYS A 88 -15.89 -0.43 -21.03
N ARG A 89 -15.02 -0.70 -20.06
CA ARG A 89 -14.17 0.33 -19.43
C ARG A 89 -13.19 0.94 -20.41
N ILE A 90 -12.55 0.11 -21.23
CA ILE A 90 -11.64 0.56 -22.30
C ILE A 90 -12.38 1.45 -23.30
N LYS A 91 -13.57 1.03 -23.73
CA LYS A 91 -14.37 1.77 -24.72
C LYS A 91 -14.87 3.11 -24.19
N ASN A 92 -15.14 3.21 -22.88
CA ASN A 92 -15.59 4.42 -22.23
C ASN A 92 -14.43 5.34 -21.79
N ALA A 93 -13.19 4.90 -21.97
CA ALA A 93 -12.02 5.73 -21.70
C ALA A 93 -11.90 6.86 -22.73
N PRO A 94 -11.44 8.06 -22.32
CA PRO A 94 -11.19 9.14 -23.26
C PRO A 94 -10.20 8.71 -24.34
N LYS A 95 -10.49 9.04 -25.60
CA LYS A 95 -9.74 8.55 -26.78
C LYS A 95 -8.24 8.78 -26.74
N ASN A 96 -7.77 9.78 -25.98
CA ASN A 96 -6.35 10.06 -25.82
C ASN A 96 -5.60 9.04 -24.94
N ASN A 97 -6.30 8.13 -24.25
CA ASN A 97 -5.68 7.18 -23.30
C ASN A 97 -5.74 5.72 -23.78
N ASN A 98 -6.32 5.44 -24.95
CA ASN A 98 -6.52 4.06 -25.42
C ASN A 98 -5.21 3.29 -25.66
N GLU A 99 -4.10 3.97 -25.92
CA GLU A 99 -2.79 3.33 -26.15
C GLU A 99 -2.01 3.07 -24.84
N ASN A 100 -2.42 3.70 -23.73
CA ASN A 100 -1.72 3.63 -22.44
C ASN A 100 -2.59 3.08 -21.30
N ILE A 101 -3.40 2.06 -21.58
CA ILE A 101 -4.18 1.39 -20.54
C ILE A 101 -3.32 0.32 -19.87
N GLY A 102 -3.13 0.44 -18.56
CA GLY A 102 -2.42 -0.51 -17.73
C GLY A 102 -3.33 -1.16 -16.69
N VAL A 103 -3.05 -2.41 -16.35
CA VAL A 103 -3.71 -3.13 -15.24
C VAL A 103 -2.72 -3.39 -14.13
N LEU A 104 -3.09 -3.01 -12.91
CA LEU A 104 -2.42 -3.44 -11.69
C LEU A 104 -3.17 -4.64 -11.13
N LEU A 105 -2.54 -5.81 -11.18
CA LEU A 105 -3.10 -7.05 -10.66
C LEU A 105 -2.52 -7.34 -9.26
N PHE A 106 -3.36 -7.24 -8.24
CA PHE A 106 -3.02 -7.59 -6.87
C PHE A 106 -3.47 -9.02 -6.60
N ALA A 107 -2.53 -9.90 -6.29
CA ALA A 107 -2.83 -11.28 -5.94
C ALA A 107 -2.44 -11.57 -4.49
N HIS A 108 -3.29 -12.31 -3.77
CA HIS A 108 -2.95 -12.79 -2.44
C HIS A 108 -1.82 -13.84 -2.54
N LYS A 109 -0.91 -13.86 -1.57
CA LYS A 109 0.26 -14.76 -1.57
C LYS A 109 -0.07 -16.25 -1.68
N ASN A 110 -1.23 -16.66 -1.17
CA ASN A 110 -1.67 -18.06 -1.14
C ASN A 110 -2.62 -18.43 -2.29
N ILE A 111 -2.72 -17.59 -3.32
CA ILE A 111 -3.56 -17.92 -4.48
C ILE A 111 -2.94 -19.06 -5.29
N ALA A 112 -3.79 -19.95 -5.78
CA ALA A 112 -3.34 -20.98 -6.71
C ALA A 112 -2.87 -20.35 -8.03
N PHE A 113 -1.68 -20.70 -8.47
CA PHE A 113 -1.09 -20.22 -9.73
C PHE A 113 -2.05 -20.36 -10.92
N GLN A 114 -2.80 -21.47 -10.98
CA GLN A 114 -3.77 -21.72 -12.03
C GLN A 114 -4.86 -20.65 -12.11
N ASN A 115 -5.34 -20.16 -10.97
CA ASN A 115 -6.37 -19.12 -10.93
C ASN A 115 -5.79 -17.75 -11.34
N LEU A 116 -4.56 -17.45 -10.94
CA LEU A 116 -3.86 -16.27 -11.36
C LEU A 116 -3.70 -16.22 -12.91
N PHE A 117 -3.27 -17.34 -13.49
CA PHE A 117 -3.12 -17.44 -14.95
C PHE A 117 -4.44 -17.29 -15.70
N LYS A 118 -5.53 -17.87 -15.19
CA LYS A 118 -6.87 -17.68 -15.79
C LYS A 118 -7.27 -16.21 -15.85
N VAL A 119 -7.01 -15.45 -14.78
CA VAL A 119 -7.30 -14.02 -14.75
C VAL A 119 -6.39 -13.26 -15.73
N LEU A 120 -5.09 -13.57 -15.76
CA LEU A 120 -4.15 -12.97 -16.71
C LEU A 120 -4.56 -13.19 -18.16
N ASP A 121 -4.99 -14.39 -18.52
CA ASP A 121 -5.46 -14.71 -19.87
C ASP A 121 -6.72 -13.92 -20.25
N LYS A 122 -7.65 -13.77 -19.30
CA LYS A 122 -8.85 -12.94 -19.50
C LYS A 122 -8.50 -11.46 -19.71
N ILE A 123 -7.55 -10.92 -18.95
CA ILE A 123 -7.09 -9.53 -19.11
C ILE A 123 -6.44 -9.34 -20.51
N LYS A 124 -5.59 -10.28 -20.93
CA LYS A 124 -5.00 -10.26 -22.29
C LYS A 124 -6.07 -10.36 -23.38
N THR A 125 -7.07 -11.21 -23.20
CA THR A 125 -8.20 -11.36 -24.14
C THR A 125 -9.03 -10.08 -24.23
N ALA A 126 -9.05 -9.27 -23.19
CA ALA A 126 -9.70 -7.95 -23.22
C ALA A 126 -8.92 -6.90 -24.02
N GLY A 127 -7.67 -7.21 -24.45
CA GLY A 127 -6.83 -6.34 -25.26
C GLY A 127 -5.82 -5.51 -24.47
N ILE A 128 -5.60 -5.82 -23.19
CA ILE A 128 -4.64 -5.10 -22.35
C ILE A 128 -3.31 -5.85 -22.34
N SER A 129 -2.25 -5.20 -22.79
CA SER A 129 -0.89 -5.76 -22.83
C SER A 129 -0.02 -5.32 -21.66
N LYS A 130 -0.30 -4.15 -21.06
CA LYS A 130 0.46 -3.62 -19.92
C LYS A 130 -0.14 -4.12 -18.61
N ILE A 131 0.41 -5.20 -18.06
CA ILE A 131 -0.04 -5.79 -16.78
C ILE A 131 1.11 -5.75 -15.79
N SER A 132 0.88 -5.14 -14.64
CA SER A 132 1.80 -5.11 -13.51
C SER A 132 1.27 -6.00 -12.40
N LEU A 133 2.02 -7.07 -12.07
CA LEU A 133 1.63 -7.99 -11.01
C LEU A 133 2.22 -7.53 -9.68
N GLN A 134 1.37 -7.41 -8.67
CA GLN A 134 1.77 -7.08 -7.31
C GLN A 134 1.26 -8.16 -6.34
N ALA A 135 2.15 -8.69 -5.52
CA ALA A 135 1.77 -9.60 -4.45
C ALA A 135 1.41 -8.79 -3.20
N LYS A 136 0.21 -8.98 -2.67
CA LYS A 136 -0.21 -8.43 -1.39
C LYS A 136 0.16 -9.42 -0.29
N SER A 137 1.08 -9.02 0.59
CA SER A 137 1.35 -9.71 1.85
C SER A 137 0.40 -9.12 2.90
N ASP A 138 -0.43 -9.96 3.51
CA ASP A 138 -1.16 -9.55 4.71
C ASP A 138 -0.15 -9.36 5.84
N GLN A 139 -0.13 -8.16 6.39
CA GLN A 139 0.41 -7.91 7.72
C GLN A 139 -0.72 -8.05 8.73
#